data_e707f491ea15c26e23a782bbef0f9259
#
_entry.id   e707f491ea15c26e23a782bbef0f9259
#
_cell.length_a   1.000
_cell.length_b   1.000
_cell.length_c   1.000
_cell.angle_alpha   90.00
_cell.angle_beta   90.00
_cell.angle_gamma   90.00
#
_symmetry.space_group_name_H-M   'P 1'
#
loop_
_entity.id
_entity.type
_entity.pdbx_description
1 polymer ?
#
loop_
_entity_poly.entity_id
_entity_poly.type
_entity_poly.pdbx_seq_one_letter_code
_entity_poly.pdbx_strand_id
1 'polypeptide(L)'
;ILHQDQCILIPPGEIHSTLCAAPNKAIVFQIPQIFMEKFIPYVNGLHFMLEDPPHLPNQTDNQRQKTKLRQLKNNLEKMQFVMNTEPDGALLLFNSLLFDVLYQLYHNFSTVRIDSALTKKNQNLERIKPVLDYINDNYNRQITLSEISQIAMFDPKYFCRFFKKCMGTT
;
A
#
# COMPACT_ATOMS: atom_id res chain seq x y z
N ILE A 1 11.30 6.96 -8.17
CA ILE A 1 11.63 8.24 -7.50
C ILE A 1 10.36 9.05 -7.43
N LEU A 2 10.01 9.53 -6.23
CA LEU A 2 8.86 10.39 -6.00
C LEU A 2 9.33 11.86 -6.04
N HIS A 3 8.68 12.67 -6.84
CA HIS A 3 8.95 14.10 -6.94
C HIS A 3 7.95 14.92 -6.11
N GLN A 4 8.21 16.23 -6.00
CA GLN A 4 7.29 17.15 -5.34
C GLN A 4 5.88 17.04 -5.95
N ASP A 5 4.87 17.09 -5.10
CA ASP A 5 3.45 16.98 -5.45
C ASP A 5 3.03 15.66 -6.12
N GLN A 6 3.88 14.64 -6.09
CA GLN A 6 3.48 13.30 -6.50
C GLN A 6 2.94 12.49 -5.30
N CYS A 7 2.03 11.58 -5.60
CA CYS A 7 1.59 10.57 -4.67
C CYS A 7 1.71 9.17 -5.30
N ILE A 8 1.98 8.20 -4.45
CA ILE A 8 1.97 6.78 -4.81
C ILE A 8 0.98 6.06 -3.93
N LEU A 9 0.46 4.97 -4.43
CA LEU A 9 -0.32 4.03 -3.65
C LEU A 9 0.49 2.77 -3.49
N ILE A 10 0.67 2.34 -2.25
CA ILE A 10 1.39 1.12 -1.93
C ILE A 10 0.35 0.07 -1.53
N PRO A 11 0.16 -0.98 -2.34
CA PRO A 11 -0.80 -2.04 -2.06
C PRO A 11 -0.46 -2.80 -0.76
N PRO A 12 -1.44 -3.45 -0.12
CA PRO A 12 -1.18 -4.33 1.01
C PRO A 12 -0.13 -5.38 0.69
N GLY A 13 0.82 -5.57 1.61
CA GLY A 13 1.91 -6.55 1.45
C GLY A 13 2.96 -6.20 0.39
N GLU A 14 2.96 -4.99 -0.17
CA GLU A 14 4.03 -4.51 -1.03
C GLU A 14 5.23 -4.10 -0.18
N ILE A 15 6.37 -4.77 -0.40
CA ILE A 15 7.63 -4.42 0.26
C ILE A 15 8.16 -3.14 -0.39
N HIS A 16 8.36 -2.13 0.42
CA HIS A 16 8.84 -0.84 -0.01
C HIS A 16 9.89 -0.27 0.96
N SER A 17 10.73 0.59 0.45
CA SER A 17 11.66 1.36 1.25
C SER A 17 11.63 2.82 0.81
N THR A 18 11.91 3.72 1.75
CA THR A 18 12.05 5.14 1.46
C THR A 18 13.49 5.55 1.65
N LEU A 19 14.04 6.23 0.65
CA LEU A 19 15.38 6.84 0.71
C LEU A 19 15.23 8.33 0.36
N CYS A 20 15.67 9.19 1.26
CA CYS A 20 15.64 10.64 1.07
C CYS A 20 17.04 11.15 0.80
N ALA A 21 17.26 11.77 -0.37
CA ALA A 21 18.53 12.40 -0.72
C ALA A 21 18.68 13.80 -0.10
N ALA A 22 17.58 14.43 0.32
CA ALA A 22 17.52 15.75 0.95
C ALA A 22 16.35 15.81 1.95
N PRO A 23 16.33 16.75 2.90
CA PRO A 23 15.17 16.96 3.77
C PRO A 23 13.91 17.14 2.96
N ASN A 24 12.88 16.37 3.28
CA ASN A 24 11.58 16.46 2.63
C ASN A 24 10.44 16.26 3.64
N LYS A 25 9.22 16.53 3.20
CA LYS A 25 8.01 16.32 3.99
C LYS A 25 7.07 15.43 3.17
N ALA A 26 6.67 14.31 3.74
CA ALA A 26 5.70 13.41 3.14
C ALA A 26 4.49 13.25 4.07
N ILE A 27 3.32 13.12 3.49
CA ILE A 27 2.08 12.76 4.18
C ILE A 27 1.83 11.30 3.89
N VAL A 28 1.67 10.49 4.93
CA VAL A 28 1.37 9.07 4.80
C VAL A 28 -0.04 8.82 5.35
N PHE A 29 -0.93 8.34 4.49
CA PHE A 29 -2.25 7.84 4.88
C PHE A 29 -2.22 6.31 4.85
N GLN A 30 -2.38 5.70 6.01
CA GLN A 30 -2.42 4.25 6.13
C GLN A 30 -3.85 3.80 6.44
N ILE A 31 -4.44 3.06 5.51
CA ILE A 31 -5.81 2.56 5.63
C ILE A 31 -5.74 1.04 5.83
N PRO A 32 -6.17 0.52 6.99
CA PRO A 32 -6.17 -0.92 7.23
C PRO A 32 -7.04 -1.65 6.22
N GLN A 33 -6.54 -2.76 5.67
CA GLN A 33 -7.27 -3.56 4.69
C GLN A 33 -8.63 -4.04 5.23
N ILE A 34 -8.68 -4.47 6.49
CA ILE A 34 -9.92 -4.90 7.16
C ILE A 34 -10.97 -3.78 7.23
N PHE A 35 -10.53 -2.51 7.26
CA PHE A 35 -11.45 -1.38 7.18
C PHE A 35 -12.01 -1.25 5.76
N MET A 36 -11.18 -1.37 4.74
CA MET A 36 -11.62 -1.30 3.34
C MET A 36 -12.59 -2.43 2.99
N GLU A 37 -12.38 -3.64 3.49
CA GLU A 37 -13.23 -4.82 3.26
C GLU A 37 -14.68 -4.62 3.71
N LYS A 38 -14.92 -3.75 4.69
CA LYS A 38 -16.28 -3.41 5.16
C LYS A 38 -17.09 -2.61 4.15
N PHE A 39 -16.43 -1.86 3.28
CA PHE A 39 -17.08 -0.89 2.39
C PHE A 39 -16.88 -1.19 0.91
N ILE A 40 -15.79 -1.90 0.56
CA ILE A 40 -15.44 -2.23 -0.81
C ILE A 40 -15.53 -3.74 -1.00
N PRO A 41 -16.60 -4.24 -1.66
CA PRO A 41 -16.73 -5.66 -1.94
C PRO A 41 -15.54 -6.17 -2.76
N TYR A 42 -14.99 -7.33 -2.37
CA TYR A 42 -13.90 -7.99 -3.10
C TYR A 42 -12.61 -7.15 -3.22
N VAL A 43 -12.34 -6.24 -2.27
CA VAL A 43 -11.15 -5.38 -2.29
C VAL A 43 -9.85 -6.15 -2.51
N ASN A 44 -9.77 -7.39 -2.01
CA ASN A 44 -8.62 -8.28 -2.20
C ASN A 44 -8.39 -8.71 -3.66
N GLY A 45 -9.42 -8.63 -4.49
CA GLY A 45 -9.36 -8.88 -5.93
C GLY A 45 -9.12 -7.63 -6.76
N LEU A 46 -8.98 -6.46 -6.13
CA LEU A 46 -8.74 -5.20 -6.81
C LEU A 46 -7.24 -4.87 -6.84
N HIS A 47 -6.84 -4.28 -7.94
CA HIS A 47 -5.54 -3.63 -8.08
C HIS A 47 -5.76 -2.14 -8.21
N PHE A 48 -5.05 -1.35 -7.40
CA PHE A 48 -5.14 0.10 -7.39
C PHE A 48 -3.92 0.70 -8.08
N MET A 49 -4.14 1.58 -9.04
CA MET A 49 -3.09 2.28 -9.78
C MET A 49 -3.41 3.77 -9.84
N LEU A 50 -2.48 4.61 -9.40
CA LEU A 50 -2.58 6.07 -9.52
C LEU A 50 -1.87 6.59 -10.77
N GLU A 51 -0.96 5.81 -11.34
CA GLU A 51 -0.19 6.17 -12.53
C GLU A 51 -1.02 5.97 -13.80
N ASP A 52 -0.80 6.85 -14.77
CA ASP A 52 -1.36 6.67 -16.11
C ASP A 52 -0.76 5.40 -16.74
N PRO A 53 -1.58 4.50 -17.30
CA PRO A 53 -1.05 3.43 -18.12
C PRO A 53 -0.27 4.06 -19.30
N PRO A 54 0.96 3.58 -19.60
CA PRO A 54 1.88 4.21 -20.54
C PRO A 54 1.39 4.28 -22.00
N HIS A 55 0.18 3.82 -22.31
CA HIS A 55 -0.33 3.63 -23.66
C HIS A 55 -1.79 4.06 -23.87
N LEU A 56 -2.28 5.09 -23.18
CA LEU A 56 -3.57 5.66 -23.56
C LEU A 56 -3.42 6.56 -24.79
N PRO A 57 -4.01 6.19 -25.94
CA PRO A 57 -3.80 6.91 -27.22
C PRO A 57 -4.54 8.25 -27.31
N ASN A 58 -5.37 8.63 -26.34
CA ASN A 58 -6.22 9.81 -26.43
C ASN A 58 -5.87 10.88 -25.39
N GLN A 59 -5.58 12.10 -25.87
CA GLN A 59 -5.32 13.29 -25.02
C GLN A 59 -6.46 13.60 -24.03
N THR A 60 -7.71 13.29 -24.37
CA THR A 60 -8.89 13.50 -23.52
C THR A 60 -8.91 12.61 -22.29
N ASP A 61 -8.47 11.37 -22.40
CA ASP A 61 -8.44 10.43 -21.26
C ASP A 61 -7.35 10.80 -20.27
N ASN A 62 -6.20 11.26 -20.76
CA ASN A 62 -5.11 11.76 -19.94
C ASN A 62 -5.52 13.00 -19.12
N GLN A 63 -6.31 13.92 -19.70
CA GLN A 63 -6.81 15.10 -19.00
C GLN A 63 -7.82 14.73 -17.89
N ARG A 64 -8.70 13.76 -18.16
CA ARG A 64 -9.64 13.25 -17.16
C ARG A 64 -8.92 12.58 -16.00
N GLN A 65 -7.92 11.76 -16.27
CA GLN A 65 -7.13 11.08 -15.24
C GLN A 65 -6.38 12.09 -14.36
N LYS A 66 -5.74 13.11 -14.95
CA LYS A 66 -5.10 14.20 -14.21
C LYS A 66 -6.08 14.94 -13.30
N THR A 67 -7.31 15.17 -13.76
CA THR A 67 -8.35 15.81 -12.95
C THR A 67 -8.75 14.94 -11.76
N LYS A 68 -8.94 13.65 -11.96
CA LYS A 68 -9.26 12.68 -10.89
C LYS A 68 -8.14 12.61 -9.84
N LEU A 69 -6.89 12.53 -10.29
CA LEU A 69 -5.73 12.52 -9.39
C LEU A 69 -5.63 13.82 -8.58
N ARG A 70 -5.90 14.96 -9.21
CA ARG A 70 -5.92 16.26 -8.51
C ARG A 70 -7.03 16.32 -7.46
N GLN A 71 -8.22 15.78 -7.74
CA GLN A 71 -9.31 15.70 -6.77
C GLN A 71 -8.93 14.83 -5.57
N LEU A 72 -8.34 13.66 -5.82
CA LEU A 72 -7.85 12.78 -4.77
C LEU A 72 -6.83 13.50 -3.87
N LYS A 73 -5.82 14.16 -4.45
CA LYS A 73 -4.82 14.92 -3.70
C LYS A 73 -5.43 16.03 -2.86
N ASN A 74 -6.35 16.81 -3.42
CA ASN A 74 -7.03 17.88 -2.71
C ASN A 74 -7.80 17.35 -1.47
N ASN A 75 -8.40 16.18 -1.56
CA ASN A 75 -9.04 15.55 -0.40
C ASN A 75 -8.02 15.10 0.67
N LEU A 76 -6.88 14.56 0.26
CA LEU A 76 -5.81 14.20 1.19
C LEU A 76 -5.23 15.44 1.90
N GLU A 77 -5.04 16.54 1.19
CA GLU A 77 -4.62 17.82 1.76
C GLU A 77 -5.64 18.38 2.76
N LYS A 78 -6.93 18.31 2.43
CA LYS A 78 -8.01 18.68 3.35
C LYS A 78 -8.04 17.81 4.61
N MET A 79 -7.84 16.49 4.46
CA MET A 79 -7.74 15.59 5.61
C MET A 79 -6.57 15.98 6.52
N GLN A 80 -5.41 16.29 5.94
CA GLN A 80 -4.27 16.80 6.72
C GLN A 80 -4.60 18.12 7.42
N PHE A 81 -5.25 19.05 6.73
CA PHE A 81 -5.66 20.31 7.33
C PHE A 81 -6.60 20.10 8.53
N VAL A 82 -7.61 19.25 8.38
CA VAL A 82 -8.55 18.91 9.46
C VAL A 82 -7.81 18.30 10.66
N MET A 83 -6.84 17.42 10.43
CA MET A 83 -6.04 16.82 11.51
C MET A 83 -5.14 17.82 12.22
N ASN A 84 -4.66 18.86 11.52
CA ASN A 84 -3.77 19.86 12.11
C ASN A 84 -4.51 20.98 12.83
N THR A 85 -5.75 21.27 12.45
CA THR A 85 -6.53 22.41 12.96
C THR A 85 -7.62 22.03 13.94
N GLU A 86 -8.03 20.75 13.93
CA GLU A 86 -9.06 20.17 14.80
C GLU A 86 -10.31 21.06 14.94
N PRO A 87 -10.95 21.48 13.82
CA PRO A 87 -12.14 22.32 13.89
C PRO A 87 -13.32 21.59 14.52
N ASP A 88 -14.32 22.32 14.96
CA ASP A 88 -15.57 21.72 15.46
C ASP A 88 -16.13 20.73 14.44
N GLY A 89 -16.39 19.51 14.89
CA GLY A 89 -16.82 18.42 14.00
C GLY A 89 -15.69 17.80 13.16
N ALA A 90 -14.41 18.01 13.52
CA ALA A 90 -13.24 17.48 12.80
C ALA A 90 -13.37 16.00 12.44
N LEU A 91 -13.83 15.17 13.38
CA LEU A 91 -13.99 13.74 13.15
C LEU A 91 -15.03 13.42 12.07
N LEU A 92 -16.14 14.13 12.03
CA LEU A 92 -17.17 13.97 11.00
C LEU A 92 -16.63 14.40 9.63
N LEU A 93 -15.95 15.53 9.56
CA LEU A 93 -15.36 16.04 8.32
C LEU A 93 -14.26 15.12 7.82
N PHE A 94 -13.39 14.64 8.71
CA PHE A 94 -12.33 13.68 8.36
C PHE A 94 -12.91 12.38 7.78
N ASN A 95 -13.91 11.80 8.43
CA ASN A 95 -14.57 10.57 7.94
C ASN A 95 -15.27 10.79 6.61
N SER A 96 -15.92 11.94 6.40
CA SER A 96 -16.51 12.27 5.10
C SER A 96 -15.46 12.30 3.99
N LEU A 97 -14.32 12.96 4.22
CA LEU A 97 -13.21 13.00 3.27
C LEU A 97 -12.58 11.64 3.06
N LEU A 98 -12.44 10.82 4.11
CA LEU A 98 -11.93 9.45 4.01
C LEU A 98 -12.82 8.58 3.12
N PHE A 99 -14.14 8.65 3.30
CA PHE A 99 -15.07 7.89 2.45
C PHE A 99 -15.05 8.38 1.00
N ASP A 100 -14.89 9.68 0.76
CA ASP A 100 -14.73 10.18 -0.61
C ASP A 100 -13.41 9.71 -1.23
N VAL A 101 -12.30 9.69 -0.48
CA VAL A 101 -11.03 9.09 -0.92
C VAL A 101 -11.20 7.62 -1.28
N LEU A 102 -11.86 6.82 -0.42
CA LEU A 102 -12.13 5.40 -0.69
C LEU A 102 -12.99 5.21 -1.95
N TYR A 103 -14.03 6.02 -2.11
CA TYR A 103 -14.87 6.00 -3.30
C TYR A 103 -14.06 6.33 -4.57
N GLN A 104 -13.24 7.37 -4.53
CA GLN A 104 -12.39 7.75 -5.67
C GLN A 104 -11.38 6.65 -6.01
N LEU A 105 -10.72 6.06 -5.01
CA LEU A 105 -9.81 4.93 -5.22
C LEU A 105 -10.54 3.75 -5.89
N TYR A 106 -11.69 3.38 -5.37
CA TYR A 106 -12.49 2.29 -5.92
C TYR A 106 -12.98 2.59 -7.33
N HIS A 107 -13.56 3.76 -7.55
CA HIS A 107 -14.24 4.09 -8.81
C HIS A 107 -13.28 4.51 -9.93
N ASN A 108 -12.21 5.21 -9.60
CA ASN A 108 -11.33 5.84 -10.59
C ASN A 108 -9.99 5.14 -10.78
N PHE A 109 -9.52 4.42 -9.77
CA PHE A 109 -8.15 3.92 -9.70
C PHE A 109 -8.07 2.41 -9.43
N SER A 110 -9.18 1.69 -9.43
CA SER A 110 -9.20 0.24 -9.27
C SER A 110 -9.45 -0.48 -10.58
N THR A 111 -8.80 -1.63 -10.72
CA THR A 111 -9.05 -2.60 -11.78
C THR A 111 -9.18 -3.99 -11.18
N VAL A 112 -9.96 -4.87 -11.81
CA VAL A 112 -10.07 -6.26 -11.37
C VAL A 112 -8.75 -6.98 -11.68
N ARG A 113 -8.21 -7.67 -10.71
CA ARG A 113 -7.03 -8.50 -10.90
C ARG A 113 -7.37 -9.74 -11.74
N ILE A 114 -6.81 -9.83 -12.94
CA ILE A 114 -6.90 -11.01 -13.82
C ILE A 114 -5.55 -11.78 -13.86
N ASP A 115 -4.68 -11.63 -12.87
CA ASP A 115 -3.30 -12.09 -13.03
C ASP A 115 -2.92 -13.27 -12.12
N SER A 116 -2.49 -14.39 -12.75
CA SER A 116 -1.97 -15.58 -12.08
C SER A 116 -0.61 -15.36 -11.38
N ALA A 117 0.16 -14.36 -11.80
CA ALA A 117 1.46 -14.03 -11.19
C ALA A 117 1.27 -13.38 -9.79
N LEU A 118 0.20 -12.63 -9.61
CA LEU A 118 -0.14 -11.98 -8.35
C LEU A 118 -0.65 -12.96 -7.29
N THR A 119 -1.30 -14.04 -7.71
CA THR A 119 -1.68 -15.14 -6.81
C THR A 119 -0.44 -15.77 -6.16
N LYS A 120 0.65 -15.95 -6.90
CA LYS A 120 1.93 -16.44 -6.37
C LYS A 120 2.62 -15.44 -5.43
N LYS A 121 2.56 -14.14 -5.74
CA LYS A 121 3.13 -13.08 -4.89
C LYS A 121 2.38 -13.03 -3.55
N ASN A 122 1.05 -13.07 -3.57
CA ASN A 122 0.24 -13.09 -2.36
C ASN A 122 0.47 -14.37 -1.53
N GLN A 123 0.55 -15.54 -2.16
CA GLN A 123 0.89 -16.78 -1.46
C GLN A 123 2.28 -16.73 -0.81
N ASN A 124 3.25 -16.08 -1.43
CA ASN A 124 4.57 -15.89 -0.84
C ASN A 124 4.53 -14.95 0.37
N LEU A 125 3.73 -13.89 0.31
CA LEU A 125 3.53 -12.95 1.43
C LEU A 125 2.81 -13.62 2.61
N GLU A 126 1.78 -14.40 2.35
CA GLU A 126 1.10 -15.22 3.36
C GLU A 126 2.05 -16.16 4.11
N ARG A 127 3.01 -16.74 3.38
CA ARG A 127 4.01 -17.65 3.96
C ARG A 127 5.10 -16.93 4.76
N ILE A 128 5.43 -15.70 4.40
CA ILE A 128 6.48 -14.95 5.09
C ILE A 128 5.94 -14.16 6.28
N LYS A 129 4.64 -13.82 6.29
CA LYS A 129 4.00 -13.06 7.35
C LYS A 129 4.24 -13.63 8.74
N PRO A 130 4.03 -14.93 9.03
CA PRO A 130 4.30 -15.49 10.35
C PRO A 130 5.75 -15.32 10.80
N VAL A 131 6.69 -15.32 9.84
CA VAL A 131 8.11 -15.09 10.12
C VAL A 131 8.35 -13.64 10.52
N LEU A 132 7.76 -12.69 9.79
CA LEU A 132 7.88 -11.25 10.10
C LEU A 132 7.25 -10.92 11.45
N ASP A 133 6.08 -11.47 11.73
CA ASP A 133 5.40 -11.32 13.03
C ASP A 133 6.29 -11.86 14.16
N TYR A 134 6.87 -13.05 13.98
CA TYR A 134 7.78 -13.62 14.97
C TYR A 134 9.05 -12.80 15.17
N ILE A 135 9.65 -12.26 14.12
CA ILE A 135 10.81 -11.37 14.21
C ILE A 135 10.42 -10.10 14.99
N ASN A 136 9.26 -9.53 14.68
CA ASN A 136 8.77 -8.33 15.33
C ASN A 136 8.51 -8.53 16.83
N ASP A 137 8.03 -9.70 17.22
CA ASP A 137 7.75 -10.03 18.62
C ASP A 137 9.01 -10.43 19.42
N ASN A 138 10.10 -10.80 18.73
CA ASN A 138 11.30 -11.36 19.35
C ASN A 138 12.59 -10.62 18.99
N TYR A 139 12.54 -9.42 18.36
CA TYR A 139 13.73 -8.68 17.91
C TYR A 139 14.70 -8.30 19.05
N ASN A 140 14.25 -8.34 20.29
CA ASN A 140 15.03 -8.05 21.50
C ASN A 140 15.97 -9.19 21.94
N ARG A 141 15.92 -10.35 21.28
CA ARG A 141 16.77 -11.51 21.52
C ARG A 141 17.44 -12.00 20.25
N GLN A 142 18.45 -12.85 20.41
CA GLN A 142 19.04 -13.50 19.25
C GLN A 142 18.06 -14.48 18.61
N ILE A 143 17.76 -14.27 17.34
CA ILE A 143 16.91 -15.13 16.52
C ILE A 143 17.80 -15.94 15.60
N THR A 144 17.60 -17.27 15.54
CA THR A 144 18.38 -18.16 14.69
C THR A 144 17.69 -18.45 13.36
N LEU A 145 18.48 -18.76 12.33
CA LEU A 145 17.94 -19.20 11.03
C LEU A 145 17.09 -20.46 11.17
N SER A 146 17.47 -21.35 12.07
CA SER A 146 16.70 -22.59 12.34
C SER A 146 15.30 -22.29 12.84
N GLU A 147 15.17 -21.36 13.82
CA GLU A 147 13.85 -20.96 14.34
C GLU A 147 12.95 -20.39 13.26
N ILE A 148 13.43 -19.41 12.50
CA ILE A 148 12.61 -18.76 11.47
C ILE A 148 12.29 -19.68 10.29
N SER A 149 13.18 -20.59 9.93
CA SER A 149 12.90 -21.56 8.87
C SER A 149 11.85 -22.60 9.30
N GLN A 150 11.83 -22.99 10.58
CA GLN A 150 10.79 -23.87 11.13
C GLN A 150 9.41 -23.20 11.12
N ILE A 151 9.33 -21.89 11.47
CA ILE A 151 8.08 -21.12 11.42
C ILE A 151 7.55 -21.06 9.99
N ALA A 152 8.44 -20.86 9.02
CA ALA A 152 8.09 -20.86 7.60
C ALA A 152 7.79 -22.27 7.05
N MET A 153 8.02 -23.33 7.82
CA MET A 153 7.95 -24.74 7.38
C MET A 153 8.86 -25.02 6.17
N PHE A 154 10.07 -24.42 6.17
CA PHE A 154 11.05 -24.58 5.11
C PHE A 154 12.38 -25.16 5.62
N ASP A 155 13.13 -25.80 4.72
CA ASP A 155 14.54 -26.04 4.93
C ASP A 155 15.31 -24.71 5.03
N PRO A 156 16.32 -24.57 5.92
CA PRO A 156 17.05 -23.31 6.11
C PRO A 156 17.67 -22.72 4.84
N LYS A 157 18.24 -23.57 3.96
CA LYS A 157 18.82 -23.11 2.68
C LYS A 157 17.76 -22.61 1.70
N TYR A 158 16.60 -23.30 1.68
CA TYR A 158 15.48 -22.87 0.86
C TYR A 158 14.90 -21.58 1.41
N PHE A 159 14.74 -21.48 2.73
CA PHE A 159 14.23 -20.27 3.39
C PHE A 159 15.08 -19.04 3.05
N CYS A 160 16.40 -19.09 3.13
CA CYS A 160 17.27 -17.97 2.76
C CYS A 160 16.99 -17.45 1.33
N ARG A 161 16.88 -18.38 0.37
CA ARG A 161 16.57 -18.01 -1.03
C ARG A 161 15.17 -17.43 -1.19
N PHE A 162 14.21 -18.03 -0.50
CA PHE A 162 12.82 -17.58 -0.50
C PHE A 162 12.70 -16.19 0.13
N PHE A 163 13.32 -15.98 1.30
CA PHE A 163 13.33 -14.70 2.00
C PHE A 163 13.96 -13.60 1.14
N LYS A 164 15.14 -13.86 0.58
CA LYS A 164 15.80 -12.92 -0.35
C LYS A 164 14.93 -12.57 -1.55
N LYS A 165 14.22 -13.56 -2.11
CA LYS A 165 13.30 -13.33 -3.23
C LYS A 165 12.12 -12.44 -2.83
N CYS A 166 11.59 -12.60 -1.61
CA CYS A 166 10.44 -11.83 -1.12
C CYS A 166 10.83 -10.44 -0.65
N MET A 167 11.96 -10.33 0.09
CA MET A 167 12.36 -9.11 0.81
C MET A 167 13.44 -8.29 0.08
N GLY A 168 14.06 -8.84 -0.97
CA GLY A 168 15.16 -8.19 -1.69
C GLY A 168 16.50 -8.20 -0.93
N THR A 169 16.51 -8.63 0.34
CA THR A 169 17.69 -8.66 1.23
C THR A 169 17.74 -9.98 2.01
N THR A 170 18.85 -10.23 2.68
CA THR A 170 19.07 -11.41 3.54
C THR A 170 19.09 -11.00 4.99
#